data_70f30ae95b2caf6c025f927a7354bbe4
#
_entry.id   70f30ae95b2caf6c025f927a7354bbe4
#
_cell.length_a   1.000
_cell.length_b   1.000
_cell.length_c   1.000
_cell.angle_alpha   90.00
_cell.angle_beta   90.00
_cell.angle_gamma   90.00
#
_symmetry.space_group_name_H-M   'P 1'
#
loop_
_entity.id
_entity.type
_entity.pdbx_description
1 polymer ?
#
loop_
_entity_poly.entity_id
_entity_poly.type
_entity_poly.pdbx_seq_one_letter_code
_entity_poly.pdbx_strand_id
1 'polypeptide(L)'
;MTKAKKTKRDGKRKQNLMGRSDIPFAQRLTMQHNHNIVVNRNHAAKIAMFTTSVALNEVEGVGYKRLVRYSLHFKEVVDEFYEDPIMGMAHAKHRMEQMGMPISGEFYCVTVDGLSRKEQQIHDHALQASQIALICAAIAMNDEFGFGKERQDRINARRAELAKRYNEEGEQFLLDALGKIGFEIVGGEARCYMDANDNIITPKQFRKEAGNV
;
A
#
# COMPACT_ATOMS: atom_id res chain seq x y z
N MET A 1 14.23 25.67 51.41
CA MET A 1 14.54 25.92 49.96
C MET A 1 14.13 24.78 48.99
N THR A 2 13.19 23.90 49.33
CA THR A 2 12.90 22.68 48.54
C THR A 2 11.57 22.74 47.72
N LYS A 3 10.63 23.61 48.09
CA LYS A 3 9.31 23.71 47.37
C LYS A 3 9.42 24.38 45.98
N ALA A 4 10.28 25.37 45.81
CA ALA A 4 10.40 26.11 44.55
C ALA A 4 11.08 25.32 43.44
N LYS A 5 11.98 24.35 43.76
CA LYS A 5 12.60 23.46 42.75
C LYS A 5 11.66 22.37 42.24
N LYS A 6 10.69 21.93 43.08
CA LYS A 6 9.71 20.91 42.69
C LYS A 6 8.71 21.46 41.70
N THR A 7 8.19 22.67 41.93
CA THR A 7 7.24 23.35 41.02
C THR A 7 7.86 23.70 39.65
N LYS A 8 9.16 24.06 39.62
CA LYS A 8 9.85 24.31 38.31
C LYS A 8 10.10 23.04 37.51
N ARG A 9 10.34 21.90 38.17
CA ARG A 9 10.49 20.59 37.53
C ARG A 9 9.17 20.08 36.97
N ASP A 10 8.08 20.25 37.73
CA ASP A 10 6.74 19.86 37.30
C ASP A 10 6.21 20.76 36.19
N GLY A 11 6.55 22.06 36.18
CA GLY A 11 6.27 22.98 35.12
C GLY A 11 7.02 22.67 33.82
N LYS A 12 8.32 22.32 33.89
CA LYS A 12 9.10 21.89 32.72
C LYS A 12 8.63 20.54 32.19
N ARG A 13 8.22 19.60 33.08
CA ARG A 13 7.61 18.32 32.65
C ARG A 13 6.26 18.56 31.96
N LYS A 14 5.45 19.49 32.43
CA LYS A 14 4.21 19.91 31.76
C LYS A 14 4.48 20.60 30.42
N GLN A 15 5.47 21.49 30.32
CA GLN A 15 5.81 22.17 29.06
C GLN A 15 6.35 21.23 27.98
N ASN A 16 7.12 20.21 28.32
CA ASN A 16 7.59 19.21 27.34
C ASN A 16 6.46 18.23 26.94
N LEU A 17 5.35 18.22 27.66
CA LEU A 17 4.16 17.43 27.34
C LEU A 17 3.07 18.25 26.63
N MET A 18 3.22 19.57 26.51
CA MET A 18 2.22 20.49 25.97
C MET A 18 1.88 20.31 24.47
N GLY A 19 2.62 19.50 23.74
CA GLY A 19 2.19 19.06 22.41
C GLY A 19 1.24 17.84 22.40
N ARG A 20 1.01 17.17 23.59
CA ARG A 20 0.22 15.92 23.69
C ARG A 20 -0.51 15.74 25.03
N SER A 21 -0.78 16.80 25.79
CA SER A 21 -0.89 16.74 27.24
C SER A 21 -2.24 16.32 27.83
N ASP A 22 -3.32 16.39 27.09
CA ASP A 22 -4.65 16.19 27.66
C ASP A 22 -5.26 14.80 27.40
N ILE A 23 -4.51 13.94 26.70
CA ILE A 23 -4.96 12.58 26.38
C ILE A 23 -4.47 11.61 27.44
N PRO A 24 -5.36 10.86 28.14
CA PRO A 24 -4.99 9.83 29.11
C PRO A 24 -3.99 8.82 28.52
N PHE A 25 -3.09 8.28 29.34
CA PHE A 25 -2.04 7.34 28.92
C PHE A 25 -2.63 6.13 28.15
N ALA A 26 -3.72 5.55 28.64
CA ALA A 26 -4.40 4.44 27.96
C ALA A 26 -4.89 4.83 26.55
N GLN A 27 -5.43 6.04 26.41
CA GLN A 27 -5.90 6.55 25.12
C GLN A 27 -4.74 6.77 24.16
N ARG A 28 -3.60 7.27 24.64
CA ARG A 28 -2.37 7.40 23.81
C ARG A 28 -1.86 6.05 23.32
N LEU A 29 -1.87 5.02 24.16
CA LEU A 29 -1.49 3.66 23.76
C LEU A 29 -2.44 3.09 22.70
N THR A 30 -3.75 3.35 22.82
CA THR A 30 -4.74 2.95 21.81
C THR A 30 -4.51 3.69 20.49
N MET A 31 -4.27 5.00 20.53
CA MET A 31 -3.98 5.80 19.35
C MET A 31 -2.70 5.33 18.66
N GLN A 32 -1.65 5.02 19.40
CA GLN A 32 -0.40 4.47 18.85
C GLN A 32 -0.62 3.09 18.23
N HIS A 33 -1.39 2.23 18.86
CA HIS A 33 -1.73 0.91 18.31
C HIS A 33 -2.52 1.03 17.01
N ASN A 34 -3.55 1.89 16.98
CA ASN A 34 -4.33 2.16 15.76
C ASN A 34 -3.46 2.76 14.64
N HIS A 35 -2.54 3.67 14.99
CA HIS A 35 -1.57 4.21 14.04
C HIS A 35 -0.69 3.11 13.44
N ASN A 36 -0.17 2.21 14.28
CA ASN A 36 0.64 1.08 13.81
C ASN A 36 -0.15 0.16 12.87
N ILE A 37 -1.43 -0.09 13.14
CA ILE A 37 -2.31 -0.85 12.21
C ILE A 37 -2.38 -0.15 10.85
N VAL A 38 -2.66 1.15 10.83
CA VAL A 38 -2.79 1.91 9.57
C VAL A 38 -1.47 1.90 8.79
N VAL A 39 -0.33 2.13 9.46
CA VAL A 39 0.99 2.12 8.82
C VAL A 39 1.28 0.75 8.19
N ASN A 40 1.05 -0.34 8.92
CA ASN A 40 1.32 -1.68 8.40
C ASN A 40 0.36 -2.09 7.28
N ARG A 41 -0.91 -1.68 7.35
CA ARG A 41 -1.87 -1.86 6.24
C ARG A 41 -1.42 -1.16 4.97
N ASN A 42 -1.05 0.11 5.07
CA ASN A 42 -0.59 0.91 3.93
C ASN A 42 0.70 0.34 3.34
N HIS A 43 1.61 -0.11 4.18
CA HIS A 43 2.84 -0.76 3.73
C HIS A 43 2.55 -2.08 3.00
N ALA A 44 1.69 -2.94 3.54
CA ALA A 44 1.31 -4.20 2.91
C ALA A 44 0.65 -3.97 1.54
N ALA A 45 -0.28 -3.01 1.44
CA ALA A 45 -0.90 -2.63 0.17
C ALA A 45 0.12 -2.09 -0.84
N LYS A 46 1.05 -1.25 -0.40
CA LYS A 46 2.16 -0.73 -1.22
C LYS A 46 3.02 -1.85 -1.79
N ILE A 47 3.44 -2.81 -0.97
CA ILE A 47 4.24 -3.96 -1.43
C ILE A 47 3.45 -4.84 -2.41
N ALA A 48 2.15 -5.06 -2.15
CA ALA A 48 1.30 -5.79 -3.09
C ALA A 48 1.21 -5.07 -4.45
N MET A 49 1.09 -3.75 -4.48
CA MET A 49 1.10 -2.94 -5.69
C MET A 49 2.46 -2.97 -6.40
N PHE A 50 3.56 -2.83 -5.69
CA PHE A 50 4.91 -2.83 -6.27
C PHE A 50 5.25 -4.19 -6.89
N THR A 51 5.01 -5.28 -6.17
CA THR A 51 5.25 -6.64 -6.69
C THR A 51 4.38 -6.93 -7.91
N THR A 52 3.12 -6.46 -7.93
CA THR A 52 2.24 -6.60 -9.10
C THR A 52 2.75 -5.77 -10.28
N SER A 53 3.17 -4.53 -10.07
CA SER A 53 3.70 -3.66 -11.14
C SER A 53 4.97 -4.22 -11.77
N VAL A 54 5.89 -4.75 -10.97
CA VAL A 54 7.10 -5.42 -11.46
C VAL A 54 6.74 -6.69 -12.22
N ALA A 55 5.82 -7.52 -11.69
CA ALA A 55 5.36 -8.73 -12.37
C ALA A 55 4.68 -8.42 -13.72
N LEU A 56 3.84 -7.38 -13.79
CA LEU A 56 3.21 -6.91 -15.03
C LEU A 56 4.25 -6.52 -16.09
N ASN A 57 5.31 -5.85 -15.68
CA ASN A 57 6.40 -5.51 -16.60
C ASN A 57 7.17 -6.75 -17.07
N GLU A 58 7.56 -7.62 -16.17
CA GLU A 58 8.40 -8.79 -16.46
C GLU A 58 7.66 -9.87 -17.27
N VAL A 59 6.38 -10.09 -17.00
CA VAL A 59 5.58 -11.16 -17.63
C VAL A 59 4.90 -10.71 -18.92
N GLU A 60 4.32 -9.50 -18.91
CA GLU A 60 3.48 -9.01 -20.01
C GLU A 60 4.10 -7.79 -20.75
N GLY A 61 5.31 -7.36 -20.37
CA GLY A 61 5.99 -6.23 -21.01
C GLY A 61 5.28 -4.89 -20.82
N VAL A 62 4.49 -4.73 -19.75
CA VAL A 62 3.74 -3.49 -19.49
C VAL A 62 4.71 -2.38 -19.10
N GLY A 63 4.87 -1.38 -19.99
CA GLY A 63 5.80 -0.27 -19.77
C GLY A 63 5.23 0.84 -18.89
N TYR A 64 6.09 1.82 -18.53
CA TYR A 64 5.84 2.90 -17.58
C TYR A 64 4.45 3.56 -17.71
N LYS A 65 4.10 4.10 -18.89
CA LYS A 65 2.82 4.84 -19.06
C LYS A 65 1.59 3.98 -18.79
N ARG A 66 1.62 2.71 -19.20
CA ARG A 66 0.53 1.76 -18.94
C ARG A 66 0.47 1.36 -17.47
N LEU A 67 1.62 1.22 -16.80
CA LEU A 67 1.68 0.96 -15.35
C LEU A 67 1.17 2.14 -14.54
N VAL A 68 1.44 3.39 -14.96
CA VAL A 68 0.87 4.58 -14.30
C VAL A 68 -0.66 4.57 -14.42
N ARG A 69 -1.23 4.31 -15.61
CA ARG A 69 -2.70 4.19 -15.76
C ARG A 69 -3.28 3.09 -14.89
N TYR A 70 -2.65 1.93 -14.89
CA TYR A 70 -3.01 0.84 -14.00
C TYR A 70 -2.99 1.26 -12.52
N SER A 71 -1.96 1.97 -12.08
CA SER A 71 -1.83 2.42 -10.69
C SER A 71 -2.91 3.45 -10.29
N LEU A 72 -3.30 4.34 -11.22
CA LEU A 72 -4.38 5.28 -11.00
C LEU A 72 -5.72 4.55 -10.90
N HIS A 73 -5.99 3.64 -11.82
CA HIS A 73 -7.23 2.86 -11.81
C HIS A 73 -7.28 1.91 -10.60
N PHE A 74 -6.17 1.29 -10.24
CA PHE A 74 -6.06 0.51 -9.00
C PHE A 74 -6.47 1.33 -7.77
N LYS A 75 -6.00 2.60 -7.70
CA LYS A 75 -6.38 3.50 -6.62
C LYS A 75 -7.88 3.76 -6.59
N GLU A 76 -8.50 4.01 -7.75
CA GLU A 76 -9.95 4.20 -7.87
C GLU A 76 -10.72 2.98 -7.35
N VAL A 77 -10.34 1.78 -7.76
CA VAL A 77 -10.96 0.52 -7.29
C VAL A 77 -10.80 0.33 -5.78
N VAL A 78 -9.65 0.72 -5.22
CA VAL A 78 -9.40 0.68 -3.77
C VAL A 78 -10.26 1.71 -3.05
N ASP A 79 -10.37 2.93 -3.56
CA ASP A 79 -11.19 3.99 -2.98
C ASP A 79 -12.68 3.58 -2.98
N GLU A 80 -13.21 3.05 -4.09
CA GLU A 80 -14.58 2.49 -4.17
C GLU A 80 -14.80 1.36 -3.15
N PHE A 81 -13.81 0.47 -2.99
CA PHE A 81 -13.90 -0.61 -2.00
C PHE A 81 -14.03 -0.10 -0.57
N TYR A 82 -13.36 1.01 -0.24
CA TYR A 82 -13.35 1.55 1.13
C TYR A 82 -14.42 2.60 1.41
N GLU A 83 -15.12 3.15 0.41
CA GLU A 83 -16.29 4.02 0.61
C GLU A 83 -17.41 3.28 1.35
N ASP A 84 -17.71 2.04 0.96
CA ASP A 84 -18.58 1.13 1.69
C ASP A 84 -17.99 -0.28 1.67
N PRO A 85 -17.27 -0.70 2.71
CA PRO A 85 -16.55 -1.98 2.70
C PRO A 85 -17.45 -3.21 2.54
N ILE A 86 -18.73 -3.14 2.93
CA ILE A 86 -19.69 -4.25 2.76
C ILE A 86 -20.10 -4.36 1.29
N MET A 87 -20.52 -3.27 0.69
CA MET A 87 -20.89 -3.22 -0.72
C MET A 87 -19.66 -3.41 -1.61
N GLY A 88 -18.51 -2.80 -1.27
CA GLY A 88 -17.26 -2.95 -1.97
C GLY A 88 -16.80 -4.40 -2.05
N MET A 89 -16.93 -5.17 -0.96
CA MET A 89 -16.64 -6.61 -0.98
C MET A 89 -17.63 -7.38 -1.86
N ALA A 90 -18.92 -7.06 -1.82
CA ALA A 90 -19.93 -7.71 -2.65
C ALA A 90 -19.67 -7.43 -4.14
N HIS A 91 -19.38 -6.19 -4.52
CA HIS A 91 -19.02 -5.80 -5.88
C HIS A 91 -17.73 -6.49 -6.34
N ALA A 92 -16.69 -6.51 -5.51
CA ALA A 92 -15.43 -7.17 -5.82
C ALA A 92 -15.62 -8.68 -6.06
N LYS A 93 -16.39 -9.36 -5.21
CA LYS A 93 -16.75 -10.78 -5.41
C LYS A 93 -17.45 -11.00 -6.73
N HIS A 94 -18.48 -10.23 -7.04
CA HIS A 94 -19.22 -10.32 -8.29
C HIS A 94 -18.33 -10.11 -9.52
N ARG A 95 -17.47 -9.10 -9.52
CA ARG A 95 -16.52 -8.84 -10.62
C ARG A 95 -15.50 -9.98 -10.79
N MET A 96 -14.97 -10.49 -9.69
CA MET A 96 -14.03 -11.62 -9.72
C MET A 96 -14.69 -12.92 -10.24
N GLU A 97 -15.97 -13.15 -9.90
CA GLU A 97 -16.76 -14.26 -10.47
C GLU A 97 -16.93 -14.11 -11.99
N GLN A 98 -17.27 -12.91 -12.47
CA GLN A 98 -17.38 -12.62 -13.91
C GLN A 98 -16.06 -12.86 -14.66
N MET A 99 -14.93 -12.64 -14.00
CA MET A 99 -13.60 -12.90 -14.56
C MET A 99 -13.20 -14.39 -14.50
N GLY A 100 -14.05 -15.27 -13.94
CA GLY A 100 -13.73 -16.68 -13.72
C GLY A 100 -12.71 -16.91 -12.60
N MET A 101 -12.58 -15.96 -11.67
CA MET A 101 -11.65 -15.97 -10.55
C MET A 101 -12.39 -15.79 -9.22
N PRO A 102 -13.34 -16.67 -8.86
CA PRO A 102 -14.15 -16.47 -7.68
C PRO A 102 -13.30 -16.38 -6.41
N ILE A 103 -13.65 -15.42 -5.55
CA ILE A 103 -13.04 -15.30 -4.23
C ILE A 103 -13.67 -16.38 -3.35
N SER A 104 -12.89 -17.40 -3.01
CA SER A 104 -13.33 -18.48 -2.11
C SER A 104 -13.04 -18.08 -0.66
N GLY A 105 -14.11 -17.93 0.12
CA GLY A 105 -14.00 -17.86 1.57
C GLY A 105 -13.85 -16.45 2.16
N GLU A 106 -13.63 -16.43 3.47
CA GLU A 106 -13.31 -15.25 4.25
C GLU A 106 -11.80 -14.94 4.13
N PHE A 107 -11.42 -13.68 4.44
CA PHE A 107 -10.01 -13.33 4.54
C PHE A 107 -9.32 -14.19 5.60
N TYR A 108 -8.26 -14.87 5.19
CA TYR A 108 -7.51 -15.73 6.10
C TYR A 108 -6.80 -14.87 7.15
N CYS A 109 -7.08 -15.14 8.42
CA CYS A 109 -6.25 -14.73 9.53
C CYS A 109 -5.34 -15.92 9.87
N VAL A 110 -4.04 -15.71 9.87
CA VAL A 110 -3.05 -16.75 10.20
C VAL A 110 -2.52 -16.45 11.59
N THR A 111 -2.74 -17.37 12.53
CA THR A 111 -2.12 -17.27 13.84
C THR A 111 -0.62 -17.53 13.72
N VAL A 112 0.18 -16.56 14.14
CA VAL A 112 1.63 -16.66 14.15
C VAL A 112 2.10 -16.89 15.58
N ASP A 113 2.79 -18.00 15.81
CA ASP A 113 3.31 -18.34 17.12
C ASP A 113 4.32 -17.30 17.63
N GLY A 114 4.23 -16.97 18.90
CA GLY A 114 5.13 -16.01 19.56
C GLY A 114 4.70 -14.56 19.49
N LEU A 115 3.66 -14.20 18.73
CA LEU A 115 3.12 -12.84 18.70
C LEU A 115 2.19 -12.59 19.91
N SER A 116 2.30 -11.41 20.52
CA SER A 116 1.30 -10.93 21.45
C SER A 116 -0.04 -10.67 20.71
N ARG A 117 -1.16 -10.61 21.46
CA ARG A 117 -2.48 -10.31 20.89
C ARG A 117 -2.50 -9.03 20.05
N LYS A 118 -1.75 -8.00 20.44
CA LYS A 118 -1.67 -6.73 19.71
C LYS A 118 -0.88 -6.86 18.42
N GLU A 119 0.21 -7.60 18.45
CA GLU A 119 1.03 -7.88 17.25
C GLU A 119 0.28 -8.76 16.27
N GLN A 120 -0.42 -9.78 16.75
CA GLN A 120 -1.30 -10.61 15.94
C GLN A 120 -2.37 -9.76 15.24
N GLN A 121 -3.01 -8.82 15.96
CA GLN A 121 -4.00 -7.93 15.37
C GLN A 121 -3.40 -7.03 14.27
N ILE A 122 -2.20 -6.48 14.47
CA ILE A 122 -1.49 -5.70 13.43
C ILE A 122 -1.22 -6.58 12.22
N HIS A 123 -0.74 -7.80 12.44
CA HIS A 123 -0.45 -8.78 11.38
C HIS A 123 -1.71 -9.12 10.56
N ASP A 124 -2.83 -9.42 11.24
CA ASP A 124 -4.10 -9.77 10.58
C ASP A 124 -4.62 -8.63 9.71
N HIS A 125 -4.55 -7.39 10.21
CA HIS A 125 -4.94 -6.21 9.43
C HIS A 125 -4.03 -5.97 8.23
N ALA A 126 -2.73 -6.22 8.35
CA ALA A 126 -1.81 -6.11 7.23
C ALA A 126 -2.07 -7.19 6.17
N LEU A 127 -2.33 -8.42 6.60
CA LEU A 127 -2.69 -9.54 5.73
C LEU A 127 -3.99 -9.28 4.97
N GLN A 128 -5.04 -8.84 5.67
CA GLN A 128 -6.30 -8.45 5.04
C GLN A 128 -6.12 -7.32 4.01
N ALA A 129 -5.35 -6.30 4.35
CA ALA A 129 -5.06 -5.20 3.42
C ALA A 129 -4.32 -5.67 2.17
N SER A 130 -3.37 -6.60 2.31
CA SER A 130 -2.69 -7.21 1.18
C SER A 130 -3.66 -8.01 0.29
N GLN A 131 -4.56 -8.79 0.89
CA GLN A 131 -5.57 -9.57 0.15
C GLN A 131 -6.54 -8.66 -0.61
N ILE A 132 -7.04 -7.59 0.02
CA ILE A 132 -7.88 -6.58 -0.63
C ILE A 132 -7.14 -5.93 -1.79
N ALA A 133 -5.89 -5.50 -1.56
CA ALA A 133 -5.07 -4.90 -2.60
C ALA A 133 -4.88 -5.84 -3.81
N LEU A 134 -4.73 -7.14 -3.59
CA LEU A 134 -4.60 -8.12 -4.68
C LEU A 134 -5.90 -8.33 -5.45
N ILE A 135 -7.04 -8.31 -4.78
CA ILE A 135 -8.35 -8.35 -5.43
C ILE A 135 -8.56 -7.09 -6.29
N CYS A 136 -8.31 -5.91 -5.71
CA CYS A 136 -8.40 -4.65 -6.46
C CYS A 136 -7.40 -4.61 -7.63
N ALA A 137 -6.20 -5.16 -7.45
CA ALA A 137 -5.21 -5.29 -8.53
C ALA A 137 -5.70 -6.20 -9.67
N ALA A 138 -6.34 -7.32 -9.35
CA ALA A 138 -6.90 -8.24 -10.34
C ALA A 138 -8.02 -7.55 -11.15
N ILE A 139 -8.90 -6.82 -10.48
CA ILE A 139 -9.96 -6.05 -11.10
C ILE A 139 -9.37 -4.96 -12.01
N ALA A 140 -8.42 -4.17 -11.51
CA ALA A 140 -7.77 -3.11 -12.29
C ALA A 140 -6.99 -3.66 -13.51
N MET A 141 -6.36 -4.84 -13.39
CA MET A 141 -5.71 -5.51 -14.52
C MET A 141 -6.71 -5.94 -15.60
N ASN A 142 -7.89 -6.42 -15.18
CA ASN A 142 -8.93 -6.78 -16.13
C ASN A 142 -9.48 -5.55 -16.86
N ASP A 143 -9.76 -4.48 -16.13
CA ASP A 143 -10.35 -3.25 -16.68
C ASP A 143 -9.38 -2.50 -17.60
N GLU A 144 -8.14 -2.32 -17.17
CA GLU A 144 -7.15 -1.54 -17.95
C GLU A 144 -6.57 -2.33 -19.13
N PHE A 145 -6.43 -3.66 -18.99
CA PHE A 145 -5.72 -4.47 -19.97
C PHE A 145 -6.56 -5.59 -20.60
N GLY A 146 -7.76 -5.87 -20.10
CA GLY A 146 -8.55 -7.03 -20.51
C GLY A 146 -7.90 -8.36 -20.11
N PHE A 147 -7.09 -8.39 -19.05
CA PHE A 147 -6.40 -9.60 -18.63
C PHE A 147 -7.36 -10.55 -17.90
N GLY A 148 -7.72 -11.66 -18.57
CA GLY A 148 -8.47 -12.74 -17.98
C GLY A 148 -7.61 -13.65 -17.10
N LYS A 149 -8.25 -14.69 -16.55
CA LYS A 149 -7.68 -15.61 -15.56
C LYS A 149 -6.28 -16.14 -15.91
N GLU A 150 -6.08 -16.63 -17.12
CA GLU A 150 -4.79 -17.24 -17.52
C GLU A 150 -3.60 -16.28 -17.42
N ARG A 151 -3.77 -15.03 -17.88
CA ARG A 151 -2.72 -14.00 -17.76
C ARG A 151 -2.49 -13.61 -16.32
N GLN A 152 -3.58 -13.44 -15.56
CA GLN A 152 -3.48 -13.09 -14.15
C GLN A 152 -2.83 -14.20 -13.33
N ASP A 153 -3.06 -15.48 -13.64
CA ASP A 153 -2.39 -16.61 -12.99
C ASP A 153 -0.85 -16.55 -13.20
N ARG A 154 -0.39 -16.23 -14.43
CA ARG A 154 1.06 -16.04 -14.69
C ARG A 154 1.64 -14.87 -13.91
N ILE A 155 0.94 -13.73 -13.90
CA ILE A 155 1.36 -12.54 -13.16
C ILE A 155 1.40 -12.83 -11.66
N ASN A 156 0.39 -13.54 -11.13
CA ASN A 156 0.32 -13.92 -9.72
C ASN A 156 1.42 -14.89 -9.31
N ALA A 157 1.78 -15.85 -10.17
CA ALA A 157 2.92 -16.73 -9.94
C ALA A 157 4.21 -15.92 -9.80
N ARG A 158 4.48 -14.99 -10.74
CA ARG A 158 5.67 -14.14 -10.68
C ARG A 158 5.65 -13.21 -9.47
N ARG A 159 4.50 -12.62 -9.15
CA ARG A 159 4.31 -11.79 -7.96
C ARG A 159 4.63 -12.55 -6.67
N ALA A 160 4.23 -13.82 -6.57
CA ALA A 160 4.53 -14.65 -5.40
C ALA A 160 6.04 -14.86 -5.21
N GLU A 161 6.79 -15.07 -6.31
CA GLU A 161 8.25 -15.14 -6.27
C GLU A 161 8.88 -13.80 -5.81
N LEU A 162 8.38 -12.68 -6.33
CA LEU A 162 8.84 -11.35 -5.91
C LEU A 162 8.52 -11.06 -4.44
N ALA A 163 7.35 -11.50 -3.95
CA ALA A 163 6.99 -11.37 -2.54
C ALA A 163 7.89 -12.23 -1.63
N LYS A 164 8.26 -13.45 -2.05
CA LYS A 164 9.25 -14.26 -1.34
C LYS A 164 10.61 -13.55 -1.27
N ARG A 165 11.06 -13.06 -2.42
CA ARG A 165 12.33 -12.32 -2.51
C ARG A 165 12.30 -11.04 -1.66
N TYR A 166 11.16 -10.34 -1.58
CA TYR A 166 10.99 -9.20 -0.70
C TYR A 166 11.24 -9.55 0.77
N ASN A 167 10.78 -10.71 1.23
CA ASN A 167 11.01 -11.16 2.61
C ASN A 167 12.50 -11.46 2.89
N GLU A 168 13.27 -11.80 1.87
CA GLU A 168 14.69 -12.14 1.98
C GLU A 168 15.59 -10.91 1.82
N GLU A 169 15.30 -10.01 0.87
CA GLU A 169 16.16 -8.91 0.43
C GLU A 169 15.66 -7.52 0.85
N GLY A 170 14.41 -7.43 1.33
CA GLY A 170 13.78 -6.14 1.68
C GLY A 170 13.19 -5.42 0.47
N GLU A 171 12.87 -4.13 0.64
CA GLU A 171 12.12 -3.34 -0.36
C GLU A 171 12.98 -2.82 -1.52
N GLN A 172 14.29 -2.66 -1.29
CA GLN A 172 15.17 -1.94 -2.23
C GLN A 172 15.18 -2.54 -3.63
N PHE A 173 15.17 -3.86 -3.76
CA PHE A 173 15.19 -4.49 -5.09
C PHE A 173 13.91 -4.19 -5.91
N LEU A 174 12.75 -4.03 -5.25
CA LEU A 174 11.49 -3.62 -5.92
C LEU A 174 11.59 -2.18 -6.42
N LEU A 175 12.15 -1.29 -5.60
CA LEU A 175 12.38 0.11 -5.97
C LEU A 175 13.34 0.22 -7.16
N ASP A 176 14.41 -0.57 -7.15
CA ASP A 176 15.38 -0.64 -8.26
C ASP A 176 14.73 -1.17 -9.54
N ALA A 177 13.86 -2.19 -9.42
CA ALA A 177 13.10 -2.72 -10.56
C ALA A 177 12.13 -1.68 -11.13
N LEU A 178 11.39 -0.97 -10.27
CA LEU A 178 10.50 0.12 -10.69
C LEU A 178 11.28 1.28 -11.34
N GLY A 179 12.46 1.60 -10.81
CA GLY A 179 13.37 2.58 -11.41
C GLY A 179 13.80 2.19 -12.83
N LYS A 180 14.12 0.91 -13.09
CA LYS A 180 14.45 0.38 -14.42
C LYS A 180 13.27 0.45 -15.40
N ILE A 181 12.04 0.32 -14.91
CA ILE A 181 10.81 0.49 -15.71
C ILE A 181 10.60 1.96 -16.11
N GLY A 182 11.16 2.90 -15.35
CA GLY A 182 11.10 4.34 -15.63
C GLY A 182 10.41 5.18 -14.57
N PHE A 183 10.09 4.61 -13.42
CA PHE A 183 9.61 5.40 -12.27
C PHE A 183 10.76 6.19 -11.63
N GLU A 184 10.47 7.37 -11.13
CA GLU A 184 11.39 8.09 -10.26
C GLU A 184 11.16 7.67 -8.82
N ILE A 185 12.21 7.20 -8.18
CA ILE A 185 12.14 6.75 -6.79
C ILE A 185 12.59 7.88 -5.87
N VAL A 186 11.71 8.35 -5.00
CA VAL A 186 11.98 9.41 -4.05
C VAL A 186 11.47 9.02 -2.67
N GLY A 187 12.38 8.91 -1.70
CA GLY A 187 12.01 8.56 -0.32
C GLY A 187 11.34 7.19 -0.17
N GLY A 188 11.68 6.23 -1.02
CA GLY A 188 11.07 4.88 -0.99
C GLY A 188 9.68 4.82 -1.68
N GLU A 189 9.35 5.82 -2.49
CA GLU A 189 8.10 5.86 -3.25
C GLU A 189 8.36 6.00 -4.75
N ALA A 190 7.55 5.31 -5.56
CA ALA A 190 7.55 5.43 -7.01
C ALA A 190 6.62 6.58 -7.43
N ARG A 191 7.19 7.61 -8.03
CA ARG A 191 6.44 8.79 -8.49
C ARG A 191 5.99 8.66 -9.93
N CYS A 192 4.75 9.12 -10.18
CA CYS A 192 4.22 9.35 -11.51
C CYS A 192 4.05 10.84 -11.77
N TYR A 193 4.12 11.21 -13.04
CA TYR A 193 4.04 12.59 -13.49
C TYR A 193 2.99 12.75 -14.58
N MET A 194 2.26 13.87 -14.52
CA MET A 194 1.30 14.29 -15.53
C MET A 194 1.65 15.70 -16.02
N ASP A 195 1.32 16.01 -17.26
CA ASP A 195 1.41 17.36 -17.80
C ASP A 195 0.16 18.20 -17.40
N ALA A 196 0.12 19.46 -17.84
CA ALA A 196 -0.98 20.38 -17.56
C ALA A 196 -2.33 19.94 -18.18
N ASN A 197 -2.34 18.94 -19.05
CA ASN A 197 -3.51 18.37 -19.70
C ASN A 197 -3.83 16.95 -19.19
N ASP A 198 -3.31 16.59 -18.01
CA ASP A 198 -3.47 15.27 -17.39
C ASP A 198 -2.91 14.08 -18.20
N ASN A 199 -2.03 14.34 -19.17
CA ASN A 199 -1.36 13.25 -19.86
C ASN A 199 -0.19 12.71 -19.05
N ILE A 200 -0.05 11.39 -19.01
CA ILE A 200 1.06 10.71 -18.34
C ILE A 200 2.36 10.98 -19.09
N ILE A 201 3.30 11.61 -18.42
CA ILE A 201 4.64 11.93 -18.93
C ILE A 201 5.72 11.22 -18.12
N THR A 202 6.86 10.97 -18.73
CA THR A 202 8.01 10.39 -18.03
C THR A 202 8.67 11.41 -17.11
N PRO A 203 9.41 10.98 -16.06
CA PRO A 203 10.19 11.89 -15.22
C PRO A 203 11.14 12.80 -16.03
N LYS A 204 11.70 12.28 -17.13
CA LYS A 204 12.58 13.04 -18.03
C LYS A 204 11.81 14.16 -18.76
N GLN A 205 10.60 13.88 -19.24
CA GLN A 205 9.74 14.90 -19.88
C GLN A 205 9.32 15.96 -18.86
N PHE A 206 8.89 15.55 -17.68
CA PHE A 206 8.53 16.47 -16.60
C PHE A 206 9.65 17.47 -16.25
N ARG A 207 10.89 16.97 -16.07
CA ARG A 207 12.05 17.85 -15.79
C ARG A 207 12.35 18.83 -16.92
N LYS A 208 12.13 18.39 -18.17
CA LYS A 208 12.33 19.27 -19.35
C LYS A 208 11.27 20.38 -19.38
N GLU A 209 10.03 20.09 -19.06
CA GLU A 209 8.94 21.06 -19.00
C GLU A 209 9.13 22.01 -17.82
N ALA A 210 9.49 21.50 -16.64
CA ALA A 210 9.74 22.32 -15.44
C ALA A 210 11.00 23.19 -15.55
N GLY A 211 11.99 22.81 -16.35
CA GLY A 211 13.21 23.60 -16.58
C GLY A 211 13.11 24.66 -17.67
N ASN A 212 11.96 24.74 -18.36
CA ASN A 212 11.69 25.73 -19.41
C ASN A 212 10.81 26.90 -18.92
N VAL A 213 10.63 27.05 -17.57
CA VAL A 213 9.91 28.19 -16.95
C VAL A 213 10.89 29.19 -16.36
#